data_ae97623cb3f5054ca3b968639c94d5cb
#
_entry.id   ae97623cb3f5054ca3b968639c94d5cb
#
_cell.length_a   1.000
_cell.length_b   1.000
_cell.length_c   1.000
_cell.angle_alpha   90.00
_cell.angle_beta   90.00
_cell.angle_gamma   90.00
#
_symmetry.space_group_name_H-M   'P 1'
#
loop_
_entity.id
_entity.type
_entity.pdbx_description
1 polymer ?
#
loop_
_entity_poly.entity_id
_entity_poly.type
_entity_poly.pdbx_seq_one_letter_code
_entity_poly.pdbx_strand_id
1 'polypeptide(L)'
;MSELVVVALGGNALQQGKGPADADSQLQVVRQTAAQLVEILKAGHQLAVVHGNGPQVGRIVLQNEAAANITPPMPFDVCGAMSQGMI
;
A
#
# COMPACT_ATOMS: atom_id res chain seq x y z
N MET A 1 6.09 16.61 -25.18
CA MET A 1 6.71 17.41 -24.11
C MET A 1 6.67 16.61 -22.81
N SER A 2 7.79 16.51 -22.12
CA SER A 2 7.87 15.75 -20.86
C SER A 2 7.37 16.60 -19.70
N GLU A 3 6.55 16.00 -18.86
CA GLU A 3 6.04 16.62 -17.64
C GLU A 3 6.34 15.71 -16.44
N LEU A 4 6.38 16.29 -15.25
CA LEU A 4 6.39 15.53 -14.02
C LEU A 4 4.94 15.29 -13.60
N VAL A 5 4.53 14.03 -13.57
CA VAL A 5 3.19 13.63 -13.16
C VAL A 5 3.26 13.04 -11.75
N VAL A 6 2.49 13.61 -10.84
CA VAL A 6 2.37 13.08 -9.47
C VAL A 6 1.07 12.30 -9.38
N VAL A 7 1.17 11.03 -9.01
CA VAL A 7 -0.01 10.16 -8.86
C VAL A 7 -0.15 9.78 -7.40
N ALA A 8 -1.30 10.07 -6.84
CA ALA A 8 -1.64 9.69 -5.46
C ALA A 8 -2.46 8.39 -5.50
N LEU A 9 -1.98 7.36 -4.84
CA LEU A 9 -2.66 6.07 -4.74
C LEU A 9 -3.41 5.97 -3.41
N GLY A 10 -4.72 5.83 -3.49
CA GLY A 10 -5.53 5.53 -2.31
C GLY A 10 -5.48 4.04 -1.96
N GLY A 11 -6.17 3.67 -0.88
CA GLY A 11 -6.18 2.28 -0.41
C GLY A 11 -6.65 1.28 -1.45
N ASN A 12 -7.60 1.66 -2.29
CA ASN A 12 -8.15 0.76 -3.31
C ASN A 12 -7.16 0.47 -4.45
N ALA A 13 -6.19 1.33 -4.66
CA ALA A 13 -5.15 1.11 -5.67
C ALA A 13 -4.06 0.14 -5.17
N LEU A 14 -4.00 -0.08 -3.87
CA LEU A 14 -3.02 -0.96 -3.22
C LEU A 14 -3.67 -2.25 -2.72
N GLN A 15 -4.96 -2.21 -2.41
CA GLN A 15 -5.68 -3.36 -1.86
C GLN A 15 -7.17 -3.21 -2.17
N GLN A 16 -7.78 -4.27 -2.64
CA GLN A 16 -9.22 -4.31 -2.89
C GLN A 16 -9.97 -4.34 -1.55
N GLY A 17 -10.88 -3.39 -1.31
CA GLY A 17 -11.49 -3.16 -0.01
C GLY A 17 -12.28 -4.33 0.57
N LYS A 18 -12.89 -5.18 -0.28
CA LYS A 18 -13.69 -6.33 0.14
C LYS A 18 -13.04 -7.66 -0.22
N GLY A 19 -11.85 -7.63 -0.80
CA GLY A 19 -11.13 -8.83 -1.16
C GLY A 19 -10.33 -9.41 0.00
N PRO A 20 -9.74 -10.59 -0.20
CA PRO A 20 -8.83 -11.15 0.79
C PRO A 20 -7.68 -10.19 1.08
N ALA A 21 -7.28 -10.17 2.35
CA ALA A 21 -6.26 -9.26 2.83
C ALA A 21 -4.88 -9.92 2.86
N ASP A 22 -4.64 -10.90 1.99
CA ASP A 22 -3.36 -11.60 1.90
C ASP A 22 -2.39 -10.94 0.92
N ALA A 23 -1.14 -11.35 0.99
CA ALA A 23 -0.07 -10.77 0.19
C ALA A 23 -0.28 -10.98 -1.31
N ASP A 24 -0.78 -12.14 -1.71
CA ASP A 24 -1.00 -12.46 -3.12
C ASP A 24 -2.08 -11.58 -3.72
N SER A 25 -3.18 -11.38 -3.01
CA SER A 25 -4.27 -10.52 -3.47
C SER A 25 -3.81 -9.06 -3.57
N GLN A 26 -3.05 -8.59 -2.59
CA GLN A 26 -2.50 -7.24 -2.64
C GLN A 26 -1.54 -7.09 -3.82
N LEU A 27 -0.69 -8.07 -4.07
CA LEU A 27 0.24 -8.03 -5.19
C LEU A 27 -0.47 -7.96 -6.54
N GLN A 28 -1.58 -8.68 -6.71
CA GLN A 28 -2.37 -8.61 -7.93
C GLN A 28 -2.93 -7.21 -8.17
N VAL A 29 -3.45 -6.58 -7.11
CA VAL A 29 -3.99 -5.21 -7.21
C VAL A 29 -2.86 -4.24 -7.56
N VAL A 30 -1.71 -4.37 -6.92
CA VAL A 30 -0.55 -3.52 -7.20
C VAL A 30 -0.07 -3.69 -8.64
N ARG A 31 -0.05 -4.92 -9.16
CA ARG A 31 0.33 -5.17 -10.56
C ARG A 31 -0.61 -4.47 -11.54
N GLN A 32 -1.92 -4.51 -11.29
CA GLN A 32 -2.90 -3.81 -12.12
C GLN A 32 -2.70 -2.30 -12.09
N THR A 33 -2.46 -1.76 -10.89
CA THR A 33 -2.19 -0.34 -10.71
C THR A 33 -0.89 0.05 -11.41
N ALA A 34 0.17 -0.72 -11.24
CA ALA A 34 1.46 -0.45 -11.86
C ALA A 34 1.38 -0.46 -13.39
N ALA A 35 0.58 -1.36 -13.97
CA ALA A 35 0.39 -1.42 -15.42
C ALA A 35 -0.19 -0.12 -15.96
N GLN A 36 -1.08 0.52 -15.22
CA GLN A 36 -1.64 1.82 -15.59
C GLN A 36 -0.59 2.94 -15.47
N LEU A 37 0.24 2.89 -14.41
CA LEU A 37 1.29 3.89 -14.21
C LEU A 37 2.36 3.82 -15.29
N VAL A 38 2.67 2.63 -15.78
CA VAL A 38 3.65 2.44 -16.85
C VAL A 38 3.26 3.20 -18.13
N GLU A 39 1.96 3.34 -18.40
CA GLU A 39 1.49 4.08 -19.56
C GLU A 39 1.91 5.56 -19.49
N ILE A 40 1.99 6.14 -18.30
CA ILE A 40 2.49 7.51 -18.10
C ILE A 40 3.96 7.58 -18.51
N LEU A 41 4.76 6.61 -18.09
CA LEU A 41 6.19 6.56 -18.46
C LEU A 41 6.36 6.34 -19.96
N LYS A 42 5.55 5.47 -20.57
CA LYS A 42 5.61 5.22 -22.02
C LYS A 42 5.28 6.47 -22.82
N ALA A 43 4.45 7.36 -22.28
CA ALA A 43 4.13 8.63 -22.93
C ALA A 43 5.26 9.65 -22.82
N GLY A 44 6.37 9.33 -22.16
CA GLY A 44 7.54 10.18 -22.07
C GLY A 44 7.57 11.10 -20.86
N HIS A 45 6.66 10.89 -19.90
CA HIS A 45 6.62 11.73 -18.69
C HIS A 45 7.46 11.12 -17.56
N GLN A 46 7.85 11.97 -16.62
CA GLN A 46 8.40 11.54 -15.34
C GLN A 46 7.26 11.25 -14.38
N LEU A 47 7.47 10.32 -13.46
CA LEU A 47 6.44 9.88 -12.55
C LEU A 47 6.93 9.94 -11.10
N ALA A 48 6.16 10.58 -10.24
CA ALA A 48 6.31 10.51 -8.80
C ALA A 48 5.05 9.89 -8.21
N VAL A 49 5.20 8.85 -7.40
CA VAL A 49 4.07 8.13 -6.81
C VAL A 49 4.06 8.41 -5.32
N VAL A 50 2.91 8.85 -4.81
CA VAL A 50 2.65 8.97 -3.38
C VAL A 50 1.48 8.05 -3.02
N HIS A 51 1.44 7.56 -1.80
CA HIS A 51 0.42 6.59 -1.42
C HIS A 51 0.02 6.74 0.04
N GLY A 52 -1.22 6.33 0.34
CA GLY A 52 -1.67 6.10 1.70
C GLY A 52 -1.34 4.67 2.14
N ASN A 53 -1.60 4.36 3.40
CA ASN A 53 -1.32 3.04 3.94
C ASN A 53 -2.36 2.61 4.99
N GLY A 54 -3.54 3.23 5.00
CA GLY A 54 -4.57 2.99 6.02
C GLY A 54 -4.92 1.51 6.22
N PRO A 55 -5.31 0.77 5.17
CA PRO A 55 -5.65 -0.65 5.33
C PRO A 55 -4.47 -1.49 5.83
N GLN A 56 -3.27 -1.19 5.39
CA GLN A 56 -2.07 -1.93 5.76
C GLN A 56 -1.71 -1.71 7.23
N VAL A 57 -1.69 -0.45 7.68
CA VAL A 57 -1.46 -0.13 9.09
C VAL A 57 -2.55 -0.73 9.97
N GLY A 58 -3.81 -0.59 9.56
CA GLY A 58 -4.94 -1.13 10.31
C GLY A 58 -4.81 -2.62 10.55
N ARG A 59 -4.39 -3.37 9.54
CA ARG A 59 -4.17 -4.81 9.69
C ARG A 59 -3.03 -5.12 10.66
N ILE A 60 -1.94 -4.38 10.58
CA ILE A 60 -0.81 -4.59 11.50
C ILE A 60 -1.23 -4.29 12.94
N VAL A 61 -1.98 -3.21 13.16
CA VAL A 61 -2.51 -2.88 14.49
C VAL A 61 -3.39 -4.03 14.99
N LEU A 62 -4.29 -4.54 14.13
CA LEU A 62 -5.16 -5.65 14.49
C LEU A 62 -4.37 -6.90 14.86
N GLN A 63 -3.33 -7.22 14.09
CA GLN A 63 -2.47 -8.38 14.39
C GLN A 63 -1.77 -8.21 15.74
N ASN A 64 -1.30 -7.02 16.05
CA ASN A 64 -0.66 -6.75 17.33
C ASN A 64 -1.65 -6.86 18.49
N GLU A 65 -2.85 -6.32 18.32
CA GLU A 65 -3.90 -6.42 19.35
C GLU A 65 -4.33 -7.87 19.56
N ALA A 66 -4.45 -8.65 18.50
CA ALA A 66 -4.87 -10.05 18.60
C ALA A 66 -3.86 -10.91 19.36
N ALA A 67 -2.58 -10.57 19.29
CA ALA A 67 -1.51 -11.31 19.95
C ALA A 67 -1.07 -10.67 21.26
N ALA A 68 -1.78 -9.66 21.77
CA ALA A 68 -1.35 -8.89 22.93
C ALA A 68 -1.18 -9.74 24.20
N ASN A 69 -1.89 -10.87 24.31
CA ASN A 69 -1.77 -11.81 25.44
C ASN A 69 -0.53 -12.69 25.33
N ILE A 70 0.12 -12.73 24.20
CA ILE A 70 1.30 -13.58 23.93
C ILE A 70 2.56 -12.73 23.94
N THR A 71 2.50 -11.58 23.29
CA THR A 71 3.65 -10.68 23.15
C THR A 71 3.17 -9.23 23.17
N PRO A 72 3.97 -8.29 23.72
CA PRO A 72 3.54 -6.89 23.76
C PRO A 72 3.27 -6.33 22.36
N PRO A 73 2.15 -5.61 22.18
CA PRO A 73 1.86 -4.97 20.91
C PRO A 73 2.83 -3.81 20.64
N MET A 74 3.14 -3.59 19.36
CA MET A 74 3.95 -2.46 18.96
C MET A 74 3.10 -1.19 18.97
N PRO A 75 3.69 -0.03 19.31
CA PRO A 75 2.97 1.23 19.27
C PRO A 75 2.61 1.62 17.83
N PHE A 76 1.65 2.54 17.71
CA PHE A 76 1.06 2.90 16.41
C PHE A 76 2.10 3.41 15.41
N ASP A 77 3.07 4.22 15.87
CA ASP A 77 4.11 4.73 14.99
C ASP A 77 5.00 3.62 14.42
N VAL A 78 5.29 2.60 15.22
CA VAL A 78 6.06 1.42 14.78
C VAL A 78 5.22 0.61 13.77
N CYS A 79 3.93 0.43 14.04
CA CYS A 79 3.03 -0.24 13.10
C CYS A 79 2.99 0.50 11.76
N GLY A 80 2.98 1.82 11.79
CA GLY A 80 3.06 2.64 10.58
C GLY A 80 4.34 2.38 9.80
N ALA A 81 5.47 2.32 10.49
CA ALA A 81 6.75 2.01 9.85
C ALA A 81 6.78 0.60 9.25
N MET A 82 6.20 -0.38 9.95
CA MET A 82 6.12 -1.76 9.48
C MET A 82 5.29 -1.88 8.19
N SER A 83 4.30 -1.02 8.02
CA SER A 83 3.44 -1.04 6.83
C SER A 83 4.22 -0.76 5.54
N GLN A 84 5.36 -0.11 5.62
CA GLN A 84 6.17 0.19 4.44
C GLN A 84 6.72 -1.08 3.79
N GLY A 85 6.93 -2.13 4.56
CA GLY A 85 7.33 -3.41 4.01
C GLY A 85 6.24 -4.11 3.21
N MET A 86 4.98 -3.70 3.38
CA MET A 86 3.84 -4.26 2.65
C MET A 86 3.56 -3.50 1.35
N ILE A 87 4.05 -2.31 1.23
CA ILE A 87 3.80 -1.41 0.10
C ILE A 87 5.05 -1.32 -0.77
#